data_5ef006cb093cfe2747b3f3d067c619d1
#
_entry.id   5ef006cb093cfe2747b3f3d067c619d1
#
_cell.length_a   1.000
_cell.length_b   1.000
_cell.length_c   1.000
_cell.angle_alpha   90.00
_cell.angle_beta   90.00
_cell.angle_gamma   90.00
#
_symmetry.space_group_name_H-M   'P 1'
#
loop_
_entity.id
_entity.type
_entity.pdbx_description
1 polymer ?
#
loop_
_entity_poly.entity_id
_entity_poly.type
_entity_poly.pdbx_seq_one_letter_code
_entity_poly.pdbx_strand_id
1 'polypeptide(L)'
;MDIASSQVISTILRHDSKVTSYKIALLRAINDVMLSFPDLGSYRQDVAVPLRLLAEYWVAYYWGFVALDQPIAQGQRAQRDGGLRNDVEFRPALTEFRRQWEEHTGGLSQAADGFLVIHELRIPRKLSTYPTALITAYQKTLTTIAKTIKMPIQYAGPGNWTIFEKPAAYRELSSRVVAF
;
A
#
# COMPACT_ATOMS: atom_id res chain seq x y z
N MET A 1 -18.10 0.27 19.19
CA MET A 1 -16.66 0.50 18.90
C MET A 1 -15.94 0.29 20.20
N ASP A 2 -15.12 -0.71 20.27
CA ASP A 2 -14.42 -1.03 21.51
C ASP A 2 -13.44 0.11 21.83
N ILE A 3 -13.48 0.61 23.06
CA ILE A 3 -12.64 1.73 23.52
C ILE A 3 -11.15 1.43 23.28
N ALA A 4 -10.76 0.17 23.36
CA ALA A 4 -9.40 -0.29 23.12
C ALA A 4 -8.93 -0.01 21.67
N SER A 5 -9.75 -0.27 20.65
CA SER A 5 -9.37 -0.10 19.24
C SER A 5 -9.18 1.37 18.86
N SER A 6 -10.04 2.26 19.35
CA SER A 6 -9.90 3.70 19.12
C SER A 6 -8.68 4.29 19.82
N GLN A 7 -8.32 3.77 20.99
CA GLN A 7 -7.11 4.17 21.72
C GLN A 7 -5.83 3.74 20.98
N VAL A 8 -5.79 2.52 20.42
CA VAL A 8 -4.66 2.04 19.63
C VAL A 8 -4.43 2.93 18.40
N ILE A 9 -5.48 3.22 17.63
CA ILE A 9 -5.38 4.11 16.45
C ILE A 9 -4.92 5.51 16.87
N SER A 10 -5.50 6.06 17.93
CA SER A 10 -5.13 7.38 18.46
C SER A 10 -3.65 7.42 18.90
N THR A 11 -3.17 6.36 19.56
CA THR A 11 -1.78 6.22 19.99
C THR A 11 -0.83 6.18 18.79
N ILE A 12 -1.15 5.41 17.74
CA ILE A 12 -0.37 5.35 16.50
C ILE A 12 -0.29 6.75 15.85
N LEU A 13 -1.43 7.44 15.78
CA LEU A 13 -1.48 8.75 15.14
C LEU A 13 -0.77 9.86 15.93
N ARG A 14 -0.75 9.78 17.25
CA ARG A 14 -0.18 10.82 18.12
C ARG A 14 1.30 10.61 18.47
N HIS A 15 1.67 9.40 18.83
CA HIS A 15 2.93 9.13 19.54
C HIS A 15 3.98 8.40 18.72
N ASP A 16 3.61 7.93 17.53
CA ASP A 16 4.53 7.16 16.74
C ASP A 16 5.47 8.05 15.91
N SER A 17 6.75 7.68 15.86
CA SER A 17 7.74 8.35 15.04
C SER A 17 7.38 8.19 13.55
N LYS A 18 6.89 9.26 12.94
CA LYS A 18 6.43 9.27 11.55
C LYS A 18 7.56 9.69 10.62
N VAL A 19 8.57 8.84 10.50
CA VAL A 19 9.68 9.07 9.55
C VAL A 19 9.21 8.85 8.11
N THR A 20 8.19 8.01 7.92
CA THR A 20 7.57 7.72 6.62
C THR A 20 6.05 7.75 6.73
N SER A 21 5.35 7.91 5.61
CA SER A 21 3.88 7.88 5.56
C SER A 21 3.27 6.47 5.68
N TYR A 22 4.08 5.42 5.88
CA TYR A 22 3.62 4.02 5.83
C TYR A 22 2.48 3.70 6.78
N LYS A 23 2.54 4.19 8.03
CA LYS A 23 1.49 3.93 9.02
C LYS A 23 0.18 4.62 8.65
N ILE A 24 0.27 5.85 8.14
CA ILE A 24 -0.91 6.58 7.66
C ILE A 24 -1.51 5.87 6.44
N ALA A 25 -0.67 5.44 5.50
CA ALA A 25 -1.11 4.71 4.32
C ALA A 25 -1.75 3.36 4.68
N LEU A 26 -1.22 2.66 5.69
CA LEU A 26 -1.81 1.41 6.17
C LEU A 26 -3.20 1.64 6.77
N LEU A 27 -3.35 2.58 7.71
CA LEU A 27 -4.64 2.88 8.33
C LEU A 27 -5.66 3.35 7.30
N ARG A 28 -5.24 4.16 6.33
CA ARG A 28 -6.09 4.57 5.21
C ARG A 28 -6.51 3.38 4.36
N ALA A 29 -5.60 2.49 4.00
CA ALA A 29 -5.92 1.31 3.20
C ALA A 29 -6.91 0.38 3.90
N ILE A 30 -6.77 0.19 5.21
CA ILE A 30 -7.73 -0.56 6.02
C ILE A 30 -9.11 0.09 5.96
N ASN A 31 -9.17 1.40 6.19
CA ASN A 31 -10.43 2.15 6.12
C ASN A 31 -11.09 2.04 4.73
N ASP A 32 -10.32 2.22 3.66
CA ASP A 32 -10.84 2.16 2.29
C ASP A 32 -11.31 0.74 1.92
N VAL A 33 -10.65 -0.30 2.44
CA VAL A 33 -11.13 -1.70 2.32
C VAL A 33 -12.48 -1.86 3.04
N MET A 34 -12.60 -1.39 4.27
CA MET A 34 -13.85 -1.49 5.03
C MET A 34 -15.01 -0.76 4.34
N LEU A 35 -14.74 0.40 3.75
CA LEU A 35 -15.74 1.16 2.99
C LEU A 35 -16.11 0.47 1.66
N SER A 36 -15.16 -0.20 1.02
CA SER A 36 -15.39 -0.92 -0.25
C SER A 36 -16.09 -2.26 -0.08
N PHE A 37 -16.02 -2.84 1.12
CA PHE A 37 -16.60 -4.14 1.46
C PHE A 37 -17.40 -4.03 2.76
N PRO A 38 -18.61 -3.42 2.75
CA PRO A 38 -19.40 -3.14 3.96
C PRO A 38 -19.74 -4.39 4.79
N ASP A 39 -19.83 -5.55 4.13
CA ASP A 39 -20.09 -6.84 4.79
C ASP A 39 -18.98 -7.27 5.75
N LEU A 40 -17.76 -6.71 5.59
CA LEU A 40 -16.66 -6.90 6.53
C LEU A 40 -16.86 -6.12 7.84
N GLY A 41 -17.84 -5.22 7.90
CA GLY A 41 -18.16 -4.36 9.05
C GLY A 41 -18.83 -5.07 10.22
N SER A 42 -18.78 -6.40 10.30
CA SER A 42 -19.19 -7.15 11.47
C SER A 42 -18.21 -6.93 12.62
N TYR A 43 -18.48 -5.93 13.46
CA TYR A 43 -17.65 -5.49 14.60
C TYR A 43 -17.36 -6.58 15.66
N ARG A 44 -17.74 -7.83 15.40
CA ARG A 44 -17.66 -8.92 16.38
C ARG A 44 -16.74 -10.07 15.95
N GLN A 45 -16.15 -10.00 14.77
CA GLN A 45 -15.31 -11.08 14.25
C GLN A 45 -14.07 -10.51 13.59
N ASP A 46 -12.94 -11.18 13.78
CA ASP A 46 -11.71 -10.89 13.05
C ASP A 46 -11.91 -11.17 11.56
N VAL A 47 -11.50 -10.23 10.73
CA VAL A 47 -11.62 -10.31 9.29
C VAL A 47 -10.23 -10.42 8.67
N ALA A 48 -10.04 -11.42 7.82
CA ALA A 48 -8.82 -11.58 7.07
C ALA A 48 -8.86 -10.76 5.76
N VAL A 49 -7.90 -9.83 5.63
CA VAL A 49 -7.75 -9.01 4.42
C VAL A 49 -6.50 -9.43 3.66
N PRO A 50 -6.60 -9.71 2.35
CA PRO A 50 -5.44 -10.03 1.54
C PRO A 50 -4.43 -8.88 1.52
N LEU A 51 -3.17 -9.14 1.86
CA LEU A 51 -2.08 -8.14 1.75
C LEU A 51 -1.98 -7.52 0.36
N ARG A 52 -2.30 -8.28 -0.67
CA ARG A 52 -2.35 -7.79 -2.05
C ARG A 52 -3.35 -6.64 -2.20
N LEU A 53 -4.52 -6.74 -1.59
CA LEU A 53 -5.54 -5.70 -1.65
C LEU A 53 -5.04 -4.39 -1.01
N LEU A 54 -4.39 -4.48 0.16
CA LEU A 54 -3.76 -3.32 0.80
C LEU A 54 -2.64 -2.73 -0.06
N ALA A 55 -1.84 -3.60 -0.72
CA ALA A 55 -0.78 -3.16 -1.60
C ALA A 55 -1.32 -2.42 -2.85
N GLU A 56 -2.46 -2.85 -3.38
CA GLU A 56 -3.13 -2.15 -4.49
C GLU A 56 -3.55 -0.74 -4.08
N TYR A 57 -4.12 -0.55 -2.88
CA TYR A 57 -4.43 0.78 -2.37
C TYR A 57 -3.17 1.65 -2.21
N TRP A 58 -2.07 1.06 -1.75
CA TRP A 58 -0.81 1.80 -1.65
C TRP A 58 -0.28 2.23 -3.02
N VAL A 59 -0.42 1.41 -4.05
CA VAL A 59 -0.10 1.84 -5.42
C VAL A 59 -0.86 3.12 -5.75
N ALA A 60 -2.17 3.18 -5.48
CA ALA A 60 -2.97 4.36 -5.76
C ALA A 60 -2.54 5.58 -4.94
N TYR A 61 -2.26 5.42 -3.64
CA TYR A 61 -1.86 6.54 -2.78
C TYR A 61 -0.49 7.12 -3.14
N TYR A 62 0.44 6.26 -3.56
CA TYR A 62 1.79 6.68 -3.91
C TYR A 62 2.00 6.94 -5.40
N TRP A 63 0.94 6.81 -6.21
CA TRP A 63 1.03 7.05 -7.66
C TRP A 63 1.56 8.43 -8.00
N GLY A 64 1.05 9.46 -7.33
CA GLY A 64 1.52 10.84 -7.48
C GLY A 64 2.96 11.06 -7.01
N PHE A 65 3.46 10.25 -6.05
CA PHE A 65 4.81 10.41 -5.52
C PHE A 65 5.90 10.04 -6.52
N VAL A 66 5.57 9.23 -7.51
CA VAL A 66 6.50 8.74 -8.53
C VAL A 66 6.24 9.35 -9.90
N ALA A 67 5.60 10.52 -9.95
CA ALA A 67 5.45 11.29 -11.18
C ALA A 67 6.83 11.52 -11.83
N LEU A 68 6.95 11.25 -13.13
CA LEU A 68 8.24 11.32 -13.81
C LEU A 68 8.73 12.75 -13.96
N ASP A 69 7.81 13.70 -14.10
CA ASP A 69 8.05 15.13 -14.25
C ASP A 69 8.24 15.86 -12.91
N GLN A 70 7.44 15.50 -11.90
CA GLN A 70 7.43 16.18 -10.60
C GLN A 70 7.29 15.16 -9.45
N PRO A 71 8.33 14.36 -9.16
CA PRO A 71 8.24 13.37 -8.09
C PRO A 71 8.19 14.04 -6.72
N ILE A 72 7.30 13.54 -5.83
CA ILE A 72 7.19 14.00 -4.46
C ILE A 72 8.14 13.19 -3.57
N ALA A 73 9.09 13.87 -2.94
CA ALA A 73 10.01 13.27 -1.97
C ALA A 73 9.43 13.26 -0.56
N GLN A 74 9.65 12.18 0.20
CA GLN A 74 9.31 12.11 1.62
C GLN A 74 10.49 12.53 2.49
N GLY A 75 10.40 13.75 3.04
CA GLY A 75 11.36 14.29 3.99
C GLY A 75 12.63 14.86 3.36
N GLN A 76 13.35 15.65 4.15
CA GLN A 76 14.56 16.37 3.72
C GLN A 76 15.72 15.43 3.33
N ARG A 77 15.75 14.21 3.83
CA ARG A 77 16.78 13.21 3.50
C ARG A 77 16.64 12.61 2.10
N ALA A 78 15.51 12.81 1.46
CA ALA A 78 15.25 12.32 0.10
C ALA A 78 15.94 13.18 -0.98
N GLN A 79 16.36 14.39 -0.61
CA GLN A 79 17.08 15.31 -1.50
C GLN A 79 18.56 15.37 -1.08
N ARG A 80 19.43 14.68 -1.79
CA ARG A 80 20.89 14.84 -1.68
C ARG A 80 21.50 14.86 -3.07
N ASP A 81 22.33 15.89 -3.29
CA ASP A 81 23.29 15.99 -4.41
C ASP A 81 22.71 15.68 -5.81
N GLY A 82 21.55 16.31 -6.16
CA GLY A 82 21.01 16.26 -7.52
C GLY A 82 20.17 15.04 -7.88
N GLY A 83 19.82 14.16 -6.92
CA GLY A 83 19.00 12.97 -7.21
C GLY A 83 18.00 12.67 -6.09
N LEU A 84 16.82 12.15 -6.47
CA LEU A 84 15.87 11.55 -5.54
C LEU A 84 16.45 10.25 -4.99
N ARG A 85 16.69 10.20 -3.68
CA ARG A 85 16.97 8.94 -2.99
C ARG A 85 15.70 8.11 -2.87
N ASN A 86 15.87 6.80 -2.73
CA ASN A 86 14.80 5.89 -2.38
C ASN A 86 14.32 6.18 -0.94
N ASP A 87 13.46 7.19 -0.81
CA ASP A 87 12.81 7.61 0.43
C ASP A 87 11.74 6.61 0.89
N VAL A 88 11.20 5.85 -0.05
CA VAL A 88 10.32 4.70 0.17
C VAL A 88 10.88 3.47 -0.54
N GLU A 89 10.87 2.31 0.12
CA GLU A 89 11.50 1.08 -0.35
C GLU A 89 11.00 0.63 -1.74
N PHE A 90 9.72 0.87 -2.02
CA PHE A 90 9.08 0.47 -3.27
C PHE A 90 9.13 1.53 -4.37
N ARG A 91 9.78 2.70 -4.15
CA ARG A 91 9.86 3.76 -5.17
C ARG A 91 10.38 3.27 -6.51
N PRO A 92 11.51 2.53 -6.60
CA PRO A 92 12.01 2.09 -7.90
C PRO A 92 11.03 1.19 -8.66
N ALA A 93 10.37 0.27 -7.95
CA ALA A 93 9.41 -0.64 -8.56
C ALA A 93 8.15 0.11 -9.04
N LEU A 94 7.63 1.05 -8.22
CA LEU A 94 6.46 1.83 -8.56
C LEU A 94 6.74 2.84 -9.69
N THR A 95 7.93 3.45 -9.71
CA THR A 95 8.36 4.35 -10.81
C THR A 95 8.41 3.60 -12.14
N GLU A 96 9.02 2.40 -12.14
CA GLU A 96 9.08 1.57 -13.34
C GLU A 96 7.67 1.13 -13.80
N PHE A 97 6.80 0.77 -12.86
CA PHE A 97 5.44 0.41 -13.18
C PHE A 97 4.68 1.60 -13.80
N ARG A 98 4.81 2.80 -13.21
CA ARG A 98 4.19 4.01 -13.76
C ARG A 98 4.73 4.33 -15.15
N ARG A 99 6.02 4.22 -15.37
CA ARG A 99 6.65 4.42 -16.69
C ARG A 99 6.06 3.47 -17.74
N GLN A 100 5.93 2.17 -17.42
CA GLN A 100 5.32 1.18 -18.31
C GLN A 100 3.85 1.48 -18.61
N TRP A 101 3.13 2.00 -17.62
CA TRP A 101 1.73 2.42 -17.81
C TRP A 101 1.64 3.62 -18.75
N GLU A 102 2.41 4.67 -18.52
CA GLU A 102 2.44 5.89 -19.33
C GLU A 102 2.91 5.60 -20.76
N GLU A 103 3.88 4.72 -20.94
CA GLU A 103 4.33 4.27 -22.25
C GLU A 103 3.21 3.53 -23.02
N HIS A 104 2.47 2.67 -22.32
CA HIS A 104 1.36 1.93 -22.91
C HIS A 104 0.18 2.82 -23.30
N THR A 105 -0.15 3.80 -22.45
CA THR A 105 -1.28 4.72 -22.67
C THR A 105 -0.94 5.90 -23.60
N GLY A 106 0.33 6.12 -23.85
CA GLY A 106 0.81 7.23 -24.71
C GLY A 106 0.70 8.61 -24.08
N GLY A 107 0.59 8.70 -22.73
CA GLY A 107 0.47 9.99 -22.05
C GLY A 107 0.85 9.94 -20.58
N LEU A 108 1.11 11.12 -20.00
CA LEU A 108 1.40 11.28 -18.58
C LEU A 108 0.13 11.06 -17.76
N SER A 109 0.23 10.23 -16.72
CA SER A 109 -0.86 9.97 -15.80
C SER A 109 -0.92 10.99 -14.66
N GLN A 110 -2.14 11.33 -14.25
CA GLN A 110 -2.39 12.19 -13.11
C GLN A 110 -2.25 11.40 -11.79
N ALA A 111 -2.13 12.12 -10.67
CA ALA A 111 -2.01 11.48 -9.35
C ALA A 111 -3.24 10.60 -9.01
N ALA A 112 -4.43 11.01 -9.43
CA ALA A 112 -5.68 10.27 -9.21
C ALA A 112 -5.81 9.00 -10.06
N ASP A 113 -5.09 8.90 -11.18
CA ASP A 113 -5.17 7.75 -12.09
C ASP A 113 -4.68 6.46 -11.45
N GLY A 114 -3.93 6.53 -10.35
CA GLY A 114 -3.54 5.35 -9.58
C GLY A 114 -4.71 4.46 -9.17
N PHE A 115 -5.88 5.03 -8.87
CA PHE A 115 -7.10 4.26 -8.58
C PHE A 115 -7.67 3.59 -9.83
N LEU A 116 -7.67 4.28 -10.97
CA LEU A 116 -8.06 3.71 -12.26
C LEU A 116 -7.14 2.54 -12.64
N VAL A 117 -5.83 2.74 -12.51
CA VAL A 117 -4.81 1.74 -12.85
C VAL A 117 -5.01 0.44 -12.06
N ILE A 118 -5.20 0.54 -10.74
CA ILE A 118 -5.44 -0.66 -9.93
C ILE A 118 -6.79 -1.29 -10.23
N HIS A 119 -7.83 -0.50 -10.54
CA HIS A 119 -9.13 -1.03 -10.93
C HIS A 119 -9.05 -1.83 -12.23
N GLU A 120 -8.37 -1.31 -13.23
CA GLU A 120 -8.18 -1.99 -14.51
C GLU A 120 -7.39 -3.30 -14.37
N LEU A 121 -6.25 -3.24 -13.67
CA LEU A 121 -5.33 -4.38 -13.57
C LEU A 121 -5.76 -5.43 -12.53
N ARG A 122 -6.73 -5.13 -11.67
CA ARG A 122 -7.33 -6.10 -10.74
C ARG A 122 -8.19 -7.15 -11.47
N ILE A 123 -8.76 -6.79 -12.60
CA ILE A 123 -9.66 -7.66 -13.37
C ILE A 123 -8.82 -8.63 -14.22
N PRO A 124 -8.86 -9.96 -13.95
CA PRO A 124 -7.99 -10.92 -14.63
C PRO A 124 -8.11 -10.91 -16.16
N ARG A 125 -9.33 -10.75 -16.69
CA ARG A 125 -9.58 -10.67 -18.12
C ARG A 125 -8.93 -9.46 -18.77
N LYS A 126 -8.96 -8.31 -18.08
CA LYS A 126 -8.29 -7.09 -18.55
C LYS A 126 -6.78 -7.19 -18.40
N LEU A 127 -6.31 -7.73 -17.26
CA LEU A 127 -4.89 -7.90 -17.02
C LEU A 127 -4.19 -8.66 -18.17
N SER A 128 -4.83 -9.70 -18.71
CA SER A 128 -4.25 -10.51 -19.79
C SER A 128 -4.14 -9.78 -21.14
N THR A 129 -4.75 -8.61 -21.30
CA THR A 129 -4.67 -7.80 -22.53
C THR A 129 -3.51 -6.81 -22.53
N TYR A 130 -2.87 -6.60 -21.38
CA TYR A 130 -1.75 -5.67 -21.26
C TYR A 130 -0.40 -6.31 -21.63
N PRO A 131 0.61 -5.52 -22.02
CA PRO A 131 1.95 -6.00 -22.31
C PRO A 131 2.57 -6.74 -21.12
N THR A 132 3.31 -7.80 -21.39
CA THR A 132 3.97 -8.61 -20.35
C THR A 132 4.89 -7.77 -19.46
N ALA A 133 5.60 -6.79 -20.03
CA ALA A 133 6.47 -5.88 -19.27
C ALA A 133 5.68 -5.10 -18.21
N LEU A 134 4.52 -4.55 -18.58
CA LEU A 134 3.64 -3.82 -17.66
C LEU A 134 3.09 -4.74 -16.57
N ILE A 135 2.63 -5.94 -16.92
CA ILE A 135 2.14 -6.93 -15.95
C ILE A 135 3.24 -7.30 -14.96
N THR A 136 4.46 -7.53 -15.45
CA THR A 136 5.61 -7.87 -14.62
C THR A 136 5.97 -6.72 -13.66
N ALA A 137 6.00 -5.48 -14.15
CA ALA A 137 6.25 -4.30 -13.34
C ALA A 137 5.16 -4.12 -12.25
N TYR A 138 3.90 -4.30 -12.59
CA TYR A 138 2.77 -4.28 -11.65
C TYR A 138 2.93 -5.33 -10.55
N GLN A 139 3.17 -6.59 -10.91
CA GLN A 139 3.32 -7.69 -9.95
C GLN A 139 4.53 -7.49 -9.04
N LYS A 140 5.66 -7.02 -9.58
CA LYS A 140 6.86 -6.68 -8.81
C LYS A 140 6.56 -5.57 -7.81
N THR A 141 5.82 -4.54 -8.23
CA THR A 141 5.43 -3.43 -7.37
C THR A 141 4.56 -3.93 -6.21
N LEU A 142 3.51 -4.70 -6.49
CA LEU A 142 2.65 -5.27 -5.45
C LEU A 142 3.43 -6.14 -4.46
N THR A 143 4.36 -6.96 -4.95
CA THR A 143 5.18 -7.82 -4.10
C THR A 143 6.09 -6.99 -3.18
N THR A 144 6.70 -5.92 -3.71
CA THR A 144 7.57 -5.05 -2.93
C THR A 144 6.78 -4.28 -1.88
N ILE A 145 5.64 -3.70 -2.26
CA ILE A 145 4.76 -3.00 -1.32
C ILE A 145 4.25 -3.95 -0.24
N ALA A 146 3.81 -5.16 -0.58
CA ALA A 146 3.34 -6.15 0.39
C ALA A 146 4.42 -6.53 1.43
N LYS A 147 5.69 -6.57 1.04
CA LYS A 147 6.80 -6.72 1.97
C LYS A 147 6.95 -5.50 2.89
N THR A 148 6.86 -4.30 2.32
CA THR A 148 6.98 -3.05 3.06
C THR A 148 5.85 -2.84 4.06
N ILE A 149 4.60 -3.21 3.73
CA ILE A 149 3.44 -3.12 4.62
C ILE A 149 3.65 -3.92 5.92
N LYS A 150 4.43 -4.99 5.91
CA LYS A 150 4.71 -5.77 7.11
C LYS A 150 5.45 -4.96 8.19
N MET A 151 6.22 -3.97 7.81
CA MET A 151 6.95 -3.11 8.77
C MET A 151 6.00 -2.32 9.69
N PRO A 152 5.07 -1.49 9.20
CA PRO A 152 4.13 -0.78 10.06
C PRO A 152 3.16 -1.70 10.81
N ILE A 153 2.91 -2.92 10.31
CA ILE A 153 2.13 -3.93 11.01
C ILE A 153 2.87 -4.43 12.27
N GLN A 154 4.17 -4.66 12.16
CA GLN A 154 4.99 -5.21 13.26
C GLN A 154 5.45 -4.17 14.27
N TYR A 155 5.66 -2.93 13.83
CA TYR A 155 6.34 -1.88 14.59
C TYR A 155 5.44 -0.65 14.80
N ALA A 156 4.19 -0.86 15.16
CA ALA A 156 3.28 0.23 15.47
C ALA A 156 3.16 0.45 16.98
N GLY A 157 3.21 1.73 17.40
CA GLY A 157 3.08 2.12 18.81
C GLY A 157 4.42 2.18 19.58
N PRO A 158 4.38 2.55 20.86
CA PRO A 158 5.55 2.58 21.74
C PRO A 158 5.98 1.15 22.08
N GLY A 159 7.02 0.69 21.44
CA GLY A 159 7.49 -0.68 21.53
C GLY A 159 7.06 -1.53 20.34
N ASN A 160 7.46 -2.78 20.31
CA ASN A 160 7.15 -3.72 19.23
C ASN A 160 5.73 -4.29 19.39
N TRP A 161 4.73 -3.45 19.21
CA TRP A 161 3.34 -3.90 19.21
C TRP A 161 3.00 -4.52 17.87
N THR A 162 2.60 -5.77 17.90
CA THR A 162 1.94 -6.41 16.78
C THR A 162 0.47 -5.98 16.83
N ILE A 163 0.08 -5.02 15.98
CA ILE A 163 -1.32 -4.56 15.91
C ILE A 163 -2.18 -5.59 15.20
N PHE A 164 -1.59 -6.31 14.26
CA PHE A 164 -2.27 -7.29 13.45
C PHE A 164 -1.62 -8.64 13.60
N GLU A 165 -2.42 -9.63 13.96
CA GLU A 165 -1.96 -11.00 14.06
C GLU A 165 -2.36 -11.79 12.81
N LYS A 166 -1.54 -12.74 12.43
CA LYS A 166 -1.90 -13.73 11.42
C LYS A 166 -2.80 -14.77 12.10
N PRO A 167 -4.09 -14.88 11.71
CA PRO A 167 -4.98 -15.87 12.32
C PRO A 167 -4.43 -17.27 12.17
N ALA A 168 -4.58 -18.11 13.20
CA ALA A 168 -4.12 -19.50 13.16
C ALA A 168 -4.72 -20.29 11.99
N ALA A 169 -6.01 -20.04 11.70
CA ALA A 169 -6.73 -20.64 10.56
C ALA A 169 -6.14 -20.30 9.18
N TYR A 170 -5.36 -19.21 9.08
CA TYR A 170 -4.78 -18.75 7.81
C TYR A 170 -3.26 -18.94 7.76
N ARG A 171 -2.67 -19.66 8.68
CA ARG A 171 -1.21 -19.92 8.67
C ARG A 171 -0.75 -20.59 7.39
N GLU A 172 -1.58 -21.48 6.83
CA GLU A 172 -1.32 -22.20 5.59
C GLU A 172 -1.53 -21.33 4.34
N LEU A 173 -2.37 -20.30 4.41
CA LEU A 173 -2.61 -19.35 3.30
C LEU A 173 -1.43 -18.41 3.07
N SER A 174 -0.32 -18.68 3.67
CA SER A 174 0.92 -17.94 3.52
C SER A 174 0.89 -16.49 4.03
N SER A 175 1.97 -15.79 3.76
CA SER A 175 2.20 -14.38 4.08
C SER A 175 1.26 -13.37 3.39
N ARG A 176 0.19 -13.81 2.74
CA ARG A 176 -0.69 -12.97 1.93
C ARG A 176 -1.91 -12.43 2.65
N VAL A 177 -2.18 -12.90 3.85
CA VAL A 177 -3.40 -12.56 4.59
C VAL A 177 -3.04 -11.88 5.90
N VAL A 178 -3.73 -10.77 6.19
CA VAL A 178 -3.68 -10.05 7.46
C VAL A 178 -5.06 -10.14 8.10
N ALA A 179 -5.12 -10.43 9.39
CA ALA A 179 -6.34 -10.37 10.18
C ALA A 179 -6.45 -9.04 10.91
N PHE A 180 -7.66 -8.53 11.03
CA PHE A 180 -8.03 -7.34 11.75
C PHE A 180 -9.00 -7.68 12.88
#